data_2245fa8e2b7406aa879c8f66a13abd09
#
_entry.id   2245fa8e2b7406aa879c8f66a13abd09
#
_cell.length_a   1.000
_cell.length_b   1.000
_cell.length_c   1.000
_cell.angle_alpha   90.00
_cell.angle_beta   90.00
_cell.angle_gamma   90.00
#
_symmetry.space_group_name_H-M   'P 1'
#
loop_
_entity.id
_entity.type
_entity.pdbx_description
1 polymer ?
#
loop_
_entity_poly.entity_id
_entity_poly.type
_entity_poly.pdbx_seq_one_letter_code
_entity_poly.pdbx_strand_id
1 'polypeptide(L)'
;MKNNKSGKYLKYAFGEIVLVVLGILIALQINNWNDNRIANNNELKLIATLNEELISIRDELKINFESNNKNLKLVEEYLDEIEKSNEEKIIIISKLDTYRKSAVSHPIITNVLSANSSSSIGDNKLLKELRKLQLSYNEIKEWELYIDQLWNSKISDFLSRNNYAKSLVNYTRDQNYDDQDLIELYNNSEYKNIIALKWLIQNYWVREQRIALTETEKVIVMTEKK
;
A
#
# COMPACT_ATOMS: atom_id res chain seq x y z
N MET A 1 1.49 72.77 52.22
CA MET A 1 1.65 72.10 50.91
C MET A 1 2.09 70.68 51.13
N LYS A 2 1.20 69.70 51.08
CA LYS A 2 1.56 68.26 51.18
C LYS A 2 2.10 67.81 49.82
N ASN A 3 3.39 67.51 49.78
CA ASN A 3 4.06 67.01 48.56
C ASN A 3 3.49 65.64 48.17
N ASN A 4 2.97 65.58 46.96
CA ASN A 4 2.39 64.41 46.32
C ASN A 4 3.51 63.41 45.87
N LYS A 5 4.30 62.95 46.82
CA LYS A 5 5.40 61.97 46.57
C LYS A 5 4.84 60.59 46.20
N SER A 6 3.69 60.18 46.75
CA SER A 6 3.04 58.88 46.49
C SER A 6 2.67 58.66 45.02
N GLY A 7 2.21 59.65 44.26
CA GLY A 7 1.85 59.52 42.86
C GLY A 7 3.04 59.28 41.90
N LYS A 8 4.24 59.76 42.31
CA LYS A 8 5.45 59.45 41.53
C LYS A 8 5.90 58.00 41.72
N TYR A 9 5.89 57.48 42.94
CA TYR A 9 6.26 56.07 43.21
C TYR A 9 5.30 55.07 42.51
N LEU A 10 4.00 55.36 42.48
CA LEU A 10 3.03 54.53 41.78
C LEU A 10 3.29 54.48 40.26
N LYS A 11 3.69 55.58 39.62
CA LYS A 11 4.02 55.62 38.20
C LYS A 11 5.29 54.82 37.89
N TYR A 12 6.31 54.87 38.74
CA TYR A 12 7.53 54.07 38.60
C TYR A 12 7.24 52.59 38.81
N ALA A 13 6.50 52.22 39.83
CA ALA A 13 6.12 50.81 40.09
C ALA A 13 5.28 50.24 38.98
N PHE A 14 4.34 51.00 38.38
CA PHE A 14 3.56 50.58 37.24
C PHE A 14 4.45 50.36 35.98
N GLY A 15 5.41 51.28 35.74
CA GLY A 15 6.37 51.13 34.63
C GLY A 15 7.26 49.90 34.77
N GLU A 16 7.68 49.57 35.99
CA GLU A 16 8.47 48.39 36.29
C GLU A 16 7.69 47.08 36.05
N ILE A 17 6.43 47.03 36.52
CA ILE A 17 5.53 45.89 36.23
C ILE A 17 5.29 45.71 34.72
N VAL A 18 5.05 46.79 33.97
CA VAL A 18 4.88 46.74 32.52
C VAL A 18 6.14 46.22 31.83
N LEU A 19 7.33 46.65 32.25
CA LEU A 19 8.61 46.17 31.73
C LEU A 19 8.82 44.69 31.98
N VAL A 20 8.53 44.18 33.18
CA VAL A 20 8.62 42.76 33.53
C VAL A 20 7.64 41.92 32.70
N VAL A 21 6.36 42.39 32.56
CA VAL A 21 5.36 41.69 31.74
C VAL A 21 5.79 41.64 30.27
N LEU A 22 6.29 42.72 29.70
CA LEU A 22 6.81 42.76 28.35
C LEU A 22 8.01 41.78 28.16
N GLY A 23 8.92 41.74 29.13
CA GLY A 23 10.02 40.79 29.10
C GLY A 23 9.56 39.33 29.09
N ILE A 24 8.55 38.98 29.90
CA ILE A 24 7.96 37.63 29.90
C ILE A 24 7.27 37.31 28.58
N LEU A 25 6.49 38.26 28.03
CA LEU A 25 5.81 38.06 26.74
C LEU A 25 6.78 37.87 25.59
N ILE A 26 7.88 38.62 25.54
CA ILE A 26 8.92 38.47 24.53
C ILE A 26 9.60 37.08 24.68
N ALA A 27 9.94 36.70 25.91
CA ALA A 27 10.54 35.40 26.16
C ALA A 27 9.63 34.23 25.71
N LEU A 28 8.32 34.29 26.01
CA LEU A 28 7.32 33.33 25.57
C LEU A 28 7.18 33.30 24.03
N GLN A 29 7.20 34.46 23.37
CA GLN A 29 7.14 34.54 21.91
C GLN A 29 8.37 33.92 21.24
N ILE A 30 9.58 34.16 21.77
CA ILE A 30 10.81 33.56 21.27
C ILE A 30 10.75 32.03 21.43
N ASN A 31 10.30 31.55 22.60
CA ASN A 31 10.17 30.11 22.85
C ASN A 31 9.16 29.48 21.87
N ASN A 32 7.96 30.04 21.75
CA ASN A 32 6.95 29.56 20.81
C ASN A 32 7.42 29.57 19.35
N TRP A 33 8.15 30.60 18.94
CA TRP A 33 8.74 30.67 17.59
C TRP A 33 9.78 29.55 17.38
N ASN A 34 10.65 29.31 18.35
CA ASN A 34 11.63 28.22 18.26
C ASN A 34 10.97 26.85 18.22
N ASP A 35 9.94 26.61 19.06
CA ASP A 35 9.20 25.35 19.09
C ASP A 35 8.49 25.09 17.75
N ASN A 36 7.83 26.12 17.18
CA ASN A 36 7.21 26.04 15.86
C ASN A 36 8.24 25.76 14.75
N ARG A 37 9.42 26.36 14.82
CA ARG A 37 10.51 26.10 13.86
C ARG A 37 10.99 24.66 13.92
N ILE A 38 11.15 24.12 15.11
CA ILE A 38 11.54 22.70 15.33
C ILE A 38 10.44 21.78 14.80
N ALA A 39 9.17 22.04 15.13
CA ALA A 39 8.03 21.26 14.68
C ALA A 39 7.94 21.22 13.14
N ASN A 40 8.04 22.39 12.48
CA ASN A 40 8.03 22.49 11.02
C ASN A 40 9.20 21.70 10.38
N ASN A 41 10.40 21.79 10.94
CA ASN A 41 11.54 21.03 10.42
C ASN A 41 11.34 19.51 10.56
N ASN A 42 10.73 19.07 11.66
CA ASN A 42 10.42 17.66 11.88
C ASN A 42 9.32 17.19 10.93
N GLU A 43 8.28 18.00 10.70
CA GLU A 43 7.24 17.71 9.70
C GLU A 43 7.83 17.54 8.30
N LEU A 44 8.70 18.44 7.85
CA LEU A 44 9.35 18.35 6.53
C LEU A 44 10.18 17.06 6.39
N LYS A 45 10.94 16.69 7.42
CA LYS A 45 11.70 15.44 7.42
C LYS A 45 10.78 14.23 7.35
N LEU A 46 9.68 14.23 8.10
CA LEU A 46 8.71 13.14 8.09
C LEU A 46 8.04 13.01 6.71
N ILE A 47 7.68 14.12 6.07
CA ILE A 47 7.11 14.14 4.72
C ILE A 47 8.11 13.61 3.70
N ALA A 48 9.40 13.96 3.80
CA ALA A 48 10.44 13.45 2.91
C ALA A 48 10.57 11.92 3.06
N THR A 49 10.65 11.40 4.29
CA THR A 49 10.72 9.95 4.54
C THR A 49 9.46 9.22 4.06
N LEU A 50 8.28 9.82 4.25
CA LEU A 50 7.02 9.31 3.74
C LEU A 50 7.02 9.24 2.20
N ASN A 51 7.55 10.26 1.53
CA ASN A 51 7.67 10.28 0.08
C ASN A 51 8.57 9.15 -0.45
N GLU A 52 9.71 8.90 0.20
CA GLU A 52 10.61 7.78 -0.13
C GLU A 52 9.90 6.42 0.01
N GLU A 53 9.14 6.21 1.10
CA GLU A 53 8.34 4.99 1.28
C GLU A 53 7.31 4.84 0.16
N LEU A 54 6.57 5.90 -0.17
CA LEU A 54 5.54 5.90 -1.21
C LEU A 54 6.13 5.57 -2.60
N ILE A 55 7.30 6.11 -2.92
CA ILE A 55 8.01 5.82 -4.18
C ILE A 55 8.37 4.33 -4.25
N SER A 56 8.93 3.78 -3.17
CA SER A 56 9.26 2.35 -3.08
C SER A 56 8.03 1.46 -3.24
N ILE A 57 6.94 1.80 -2.57
CA ILE A 57 5.66 1.08 -2.68
C ILE A 57 5.09 1.15 -4.09
N ARG A 58 5.10 2.33 -4.72
CA ARG A 58 4.63 2.50 -6.11
C ARG A 58 5.37 1.57 -7.07
N ASP A 59 6.69 1.51 -6.96
CA ASP A 59 7.51 0.70 -7.87
C ASP A 59 7.26 -0.79 -7.67
N GLU A 60 7.12 -1.24 -6.42
CA GLU A 60 6.74 -2.62 -6.10
C GLU A 60 5.34 -2.96 -6.60
N LEU A 61 4.35 -2.12 -6.30
CA LEU A 61 2.96 -2.31 -6.75
C LEU A 61 2.86 -2.37 -8.27
N LYS A 62 3.61 -1.53 -8.99
CA LYS A 62 3.61 -1.51 -10.46
C LYS A 62 4.08 -2.84 -11.03
N ILE A 63 5.20 -3.36 -10.55
CA ILE A 63 5.74 -4.66 -10.98
C ILE A 63 4.73 -5.79 -10.71
N ASN A 64 4.15 -5.79 -9.51
CA ASN A 64 3.19 -6.81 -9.10
C ASN A 64 1.89 -6.74 -9.90
N PHE A 65 1.35 -5.53 -10.09
CA PHE A 65 0.18 -5.28 -10.92
C PHE A 65 0.38 -5.75 -12.37
N GLU A 66 1.48 -5.39 -13.01
CA GLU A 66 1.78 -5.79 -14.40
C GLU A 66 1.86 -7.32 -14.52
N SER A 67 2.52 -7.99 -13.58
CA SER A 67 2.63 -9.45 -13.54
C SER A 67 1.26 -10.11 -13.34
N ASN A 68 0.47 -9.66 -12.37
CA ASN A 68 -0.82 -10.24 -12.05
C ASN A 68 -1.87 -9.96 -13.14
N ASN A 69 -1.82 -8.78 -13.76
CA ASN A 69 -2.67 -8.45 -14.89
C ASN A 69 -2.35 -9.29 -16.14
N LYS A 70 -1.07 -9.60 -16.37
CA LYS A 70 -0.67 -10.53 -17.43
C LYS A 70 -1.19 -11.95 -17.16
N ASN A 71 -1.09 -12.43 -15.92
CA ASN A 71 -1.65 -13.73 -15.55
C ASN A 71 -3.19 -13.75 -15.66
N LEU A 72 -3.88 -12.68 -15.25
CA LEU A 72 -5.34 -12.57 -15.42
C LEU A 72 -5.75 -12.74 -16.88
N LYS A 73 -5.06 -12.10 -17.82
CA LYS A 73 -5.32 -12.26 -19.26
C LYS A 73 -5.10 -13.68 -19.74
N LEU A 74 -4.09 -14.38 -19.22
CA LEU A 74 -3.84 -15.77 -19.52
C LEU A 74 -4.99 -16.67 -19.03
N VAL A 75 -5.53 -16.37 -17.85
CA VAL A 75 -6.70 -17.06 -17.30
C VAL A 75 -7.94 -16.80 -18.16
N GLU A 76 -8.16 -15.58 -18.64
CA GLU A 76 -9.23 -15.22 -19.58
C GLU A 76 -9.09 -16.03 -20.87
N GLU A 77 -7.90 -16.05 -21.47
CA GLU A 77 -7.59 -16.80 -22.69
C GLU A 77 -7.85 -18.32 -22.53
N TYR A 78 -7.59 -18.87 -21.34
CA TYR A 78 -7.91 -20.27 -21.04
C TYR A 78 -9.42 -20.52 -20.94
N LEU A 79 -10.17 -19.59 -20.35
CA LEU A 79 -11.61 -19.71 -20.15
C LEU A 79 -12.42 -19.46 -21.45
N ASP A 80 -11.88 -18.70 -22.39
CA ASP A 80 -12.53 -18.36 -23.68
C ASP A 80 -12.62 -19.55 -24.64
N GLU A 81 -12.05 -20.72 -24.29
CA GLU A 81 -12.15 -21.98 -25.04
C GLU A 81 -11.69 -21.88 -26.52
N ILE A 82 -10.80 -20.95 -26.82
CA ILE A 82 -10.22 -20.81 -28.16
C ILE A 82 -9.42 -22.08 -28.48
N GLU A 83 -9.63 -22.64 -29.66
CA GLU A 83 -8.87 -23.81 -30.10
C GLU A 83 -7.38 -23.53 -30.13
N LYS A 84 -6.59 -24.39 -29.47
CA LYS A 84 -5.15 -24.22 -29.25
C LYS A 84 -4.42 -25.49 -29.66
N SER A 85 -3.19 -25.33 -30.13
CA SER A 85 -2.27 -26.45 -30.28
C SER A 85 -1.93 -27.09 -28.93
N ASN A 86 -1.48 -28.34 -28.93
CA ASN A 86 -1.08 -29.02 -27.68
C ASN A 86 0.06 -28.29 -26.96
N GLU A 87 1.02 -27.75 -27.69
CA GLU A 87 2.11 -26.96 -27.14
C GLU A 87 1.60 -25.69 -26.43
N GLU A 88 0.68 -24.94 -27.04
CA GLU A 88 0.04 -23.77 -26.42
C GLU A 88 -0.74 -24.15 -25.16
N LYS A 89 -1.48 -25.27 -25.17
CA LYS A 89 -2.21 -25.78 -23.98
C LYS A 89 -1.27 -26.06 -22.81
N ILE A 90 -0.13 -26.71 -23.07
CA ILE A 90 0.88 -27.02 -22.04
C ILE A 90 1.48 -25.73 -21.48
N ILE A 91 1.83 -24.77 -22.33
CA ILE A 91 2.37 -23.47 -21.90
C ILE A 91 1.35 -22.71 -21.03
N ILE A 92 0.08 -22.69 -21.42
CA ILE A 92 -0.96 -22.01 -20.66
C ILE A 92 -1.12 -22.68 -19.30
N ILE A 93 -1.32 -23.99 -19.25
CA ILE A 93 -1.59 -24.72 -18.01
C ILE A 93 -0.44 -24.58 -16.99
N SER A 94 0.81 -24.53 -17.45
CA SER A 94 1.98 -24.36 -16.60
C SER A 94 2.07 -22.99 -15.91
N LYS A 95 1.30 -21.99 -16.39
CA LYS A 95 1.33 -20.62 -15.91
C LYS A 95 0.03 -20.17 -15.24
N LEU A 96 -1.06 -20.93 -15.36
CA LEU A 96 -2.36 -20.54 -14.84
C LEU A 96 -2.34 -20.26 -13.33
N ASP A 97 -1.55 -21.03 -12.59
CA ASP A 97 -1.50 -20.96 -11.12
C ASP A 97 -0.46 -19.98 -10.56
N THR A 98 0.23 -19.27 -11.46
CA THR A 98 1.22 -18.28 -11.04
C THR A 98 0.54 -16.97 -10.64
N TYR A 99 1.02 -16.34 -9.57
CA TYR A 99 0.65 -14.99 -9.16
C TYR A 99 1.77 -14.38 -8.32
N ARG A 100 1.76 -13.04 -8.21
CA ARG A 100 2.71 -12.31 -7.39
C ARG A 100 2.01 -11.69 -6.22
N LYS A 101 2.52 -11.93 -5.00
CA LYS A 101 2.03 -11.24 -3.80
C LYS A 101 2.20 -9.73 -3.96
N SER A 102 1.17 -9.00 -3.55
CA SER A 102 1.06 -7.55 -3.76
C SER A 102 0.78 -6.79 -2.47
N ALA A 103 0.65 -7.50 -1.35
CA ALA A 103 0.54 -6.86 -0.04
C ALA A 103 1.84 -6.11 0.27
N VAL A 104 1.75 -4.79 0.44
CA VAL A 104 2.90 -3.93 0.69
C VAL A 104 3.03 -3.57 2.16
N SER A 105 4.28 -3.44 2.62
CA SER A 105 4.58 -2.91 3.95
C SER A 105 4.62 -1.38 3.91
N HIS A 106 3.90 -0.74 4.84
CA HIS A 106 3.76 0.72 4.91
C HIS A 106 3.89 1.25 6.37
N PRO A 107 5.02 0.99 7.04
CA PRO A 107 5.19 1.33 8.45
C PRO A 107 5.16 2.82 8.74
N ILE A 108 5.66 3.68 7.82
CA ILE A 108 5.67 5.13 8.01
C ILE A 108 4.25 5.68 7.91
N ILE A 109 3.46 5.24 6.91
CA ILE A 109 2.04 5.60 6.78
C ILE A 109 1.29 5.20 8.05
N THR A 110 1.48 3.99 8.54
CA THR A 110 0.84 3.49 9.76
C THR A 110 1.22 4.32 10.98
N ASN A 111 2.49 4.67 11.11
CA ASN A 111 2.98 5.53 12.19
C ASN A 111 2.36 6.93 12.12
N VAL A 112 2.39 7.57 10.96
CA VAL A 112 1.79 8.91 10.73
C VAL A 112 0.30 8.94 11.07
N LEU A 113 -0.44 7.87 10.75
CA LEU A 113 -1.88 7.78 11.00
C LEU A 113 -2.24 7.33 12.42
N SER A 114 -1.26 6.92 13.23
CA SER A 114 -1.49 6.55 14.62
C SER A 114 -1.93 7.77 15.47
N ALA A 115 -2.71 7.52 16.53
CA ALA A 115 -3.27 8.57 17.39
C ALA A 115 -2.20 9.49 18.01
N ASN A 116 -0.99 8.96 18.24
CA ASN A 116 0.11 9.71 18.86
C ASN A 116 0.92 10.57 17.87
N SER A 117 0.83 10.29 16.57
CA SER A 117 1.65 10.93 15.53
C SER A 117 0.85 11.78 14.55
N SER A 118 -0.49 11.70 14.57
CA SER A 118 -1.36 12.47 13.65
C SER A 118 -1.25 13.99 13.81
N SER A 119 -0.72 14.48 14.95
CA SER A 119 -0.40 15.90 15.17
C SER A 119 0.94 16.33 14.53
N SER A 120 1.74 15.39 14.04
CA SER A 120 3.05 15.67 13.45
C SER A 120 2.97 16.17 12.00
N ILE A 121 1.82 16.04 11.35
CA ILE A 121 1.53 16.59 10.02
C ILE A 121 0.34 17.53 10.14
N GLY A 122 0.57 18.82 9.85
CA GLY A 122 -0.45 19.86 9.90
C GLY A 122 -1.45 19.81 8.73
N ASP A 123 -1.12 19.10 7.65
CA ASP A 123 -1.97 19.00 6.46
C ASP A 123 -3.05 17.93 6.60
N ASN A 124 -4.24 18.36 7.01
CA ASN A 124 -5.41 17.50 7.12
C ASN A 124 -5.83 16.84 5.79
N LYS A 125 -5.52 17.48 4.65
CA LYS A 125 -5.82 16.91 3.32
C LYS A 125 -4.90 15.73 3.04
N LEU A 126 -3.60 15.86 3.31
CA LEU A 126 -2.64 14.77 3.19
C LEU A 126 -3.01 13.61 4.11
N LEU A 127 -3.33 13.88 5.38
CA LEU A 127 -3.77 12.85 6.32
C LEU A 127 -5.01 12.08 5.84
N LYS A 128 -5.97 12.78 5.24
CA LYS A 128 -7.17 12.16 4.67
C LYS A 128 -6.83 11.23 3.50
N GLU A 129 -5.95 11.65 2.60
CA GLU A 129 -5.55 10.82 1.45
C GLU A 129 -4.69 9.64 1.90
N LEU A 130 -3.82 9.79 2.91
CA LEU A 130 -3.07 8.68 3.50
C LEU A 130 -3.98 7.61 4.13
N ARG A 131 -5.08 8.01 4.78
CA ARG A 131 -6.07 7.05 5.32
C ARG A 131 -6.75 6.25 4.22
N LYS A 132 -7.13 6.90 3.11
CA LYS A 132 -7.70 6.20 1.95
C LYS A 132 -6.69 5.22 1.35
N LEU A 133 -5.45 5.65 1.21
CA LEU A 133 -4.39 4.81 0.68
C LEU A 133 -4.14 3.58 1.55
N GLN A 134 -4.12 3.74 2.89
CA GLN A 134 -4.01 2.62 3.82
C GLN A 134 -5.18 1.62 3.65
N LEU A 135 -6.40 2.11 3.43
CA LEU A 135 -7.55 1.23 3.15
C LEU A 135 -7.35 0.46 1.84
N SER A 136 -6.90 1.12 0.77
CA SER A 136 -6.61 0.44 -0.50
C SER A 136 -5.54 -0.65 -0.37
N TYR A 137 -4.51 -0.43 0.44
CA TYR A 137 -3.50 -1.47 0.71
C TYR A 137 -4.07 -2.66 1.50
N ASN A 138 -4.98 -2.41 2.44
CA ASN A 138 -5.67 -3.47 3.16
C ASN A 138 -6.58 -4.30 2.24
N GLU A 139 -7.29 -3.66 1.30
CA GLU A 139 -8.10 -4.36 0.29
C GLU A 139 -7.24 -5.30 -0.58
N ILE A 140 -6.08 -4.86 -1.04
CA ILE A 140 -5.14 -5.72 -1.78
C ILE A 140 -4.79 -6.97 -0.96
N LYS A 141 -4.47 -6.78 0.33
CA LYS A 141 -4.10 -7.86 1.24
C LYS A 141 -5.25 -8.84 1.45
N GLU A 142 -6.48 -8.37 1.57
CA GLU A 142 -7.65 -9.24 1.73
C GLU A 142 -7.89 -10.10 0.47
N TRP A 143 -7.82 -9.51 -0.71
CA TRP A 143 -7.96 -10.26 -1.97
C TRP A 143 -6.81 -11.26 -2.17
N GLU A 144 -5.59 -10.92 -1.77
CA GLU A 144 -4.45 -11.86 -1.79
C GLU A 144 -4.71 -13.07 -0.89
N LEU A 145 -5.30 -12.89 0.29
CA LEU A 145 -5.70 -14.00 1.16
C LEU A 145 -6.73 -14.92 0.50
N TYR A 146 -7.69 -14.38 -0.27
CA TYR A 146 -8.64 -15.22 -1.01
C TYR A 146 -7.95 -16.05 -2.11
N ILE A 147 -6.97 -15.48 -2.83
CA ILE A 147 -6.16 -16.24 -3.80
C ILE A 147 -5.36 -17.35 -3.09
N ASP A 148 -4.68 -17.05 -1.99
CA ASP A 148 -3.94 -18.03 -1.18
C ASP A 148 -4.87 -19.15 -0.66
N GLN A 149 -6.07 -18.81 -0.20
CA GLN A 149 -7.06 -19.79 0.24
C GLN A 149 -7.53 -20.68 -0.90
N LEU A 150 -7.82 -20.12 -2.08
CA LEU A 150 -8.21 -20.89 -3.26
C LEU A 150 -7.11 -21.87 -3.67
N TRP A 151 -5.86 -21.41 -3.70
CA TRP A 151 -4.71 -22.25 -3.97
C TRP A 151 -4.63 -23.41 -2.98
N ASN A 152 -4.62 -23.12 -1.69
CA ASN A 152 -4.41 -24.13 -0.64
C ASN A 152 -5.58 -25.13 -0.50
N SER A 153 -6.82 -24.70 -0.78
CA SER A 153 -8.00 -25.51 -0.52
C SER A 153 -8.57 -26.20 -1.76
N LYS A 154 -8.32 -25.68 -2.97
CA LYS A 154 -8.94 -26.20 -4.20
C LYS A 154 -7.90 -26.59 -5.24
N ILE A 155 -6.99 -25.71 -5.61
CA ILE A 155 -6.04 -25.97 -6.71
C ILE A 155 -5.07 -27.08 -6.30
N SER A 156 -4.38 -26.93 -5.17
CA SER A 156 -3.39 -27.92 -4.70
C SER A 156 -4.02 -29.28 -4.41
N ASP A 157 -5.21 -29.30 -3.81
CA ASP A 157 -5.94 -30.55 -3.54
C ASP A 157 -6.32 -31.24 -4.85
N PHE A 158 -6.88 -30.50 -5.81
CA PHE A 158 -7.25 -31.05 -7.12
C PHE A 158 -6.03 -31.64 -7.86
N LEU A 159 -4.94 -30.87 -7.95
CA LEU A 159 -3.72 -31.31 -8.63
C LEU A 159 -3.12 -32.55 -7.97
N SER A 160 -3.13 -32.62 -6.65
CA SER A 160 -2.57 -33.75 -5.89
C SER A 160 -3.42 -35.01 -6.03
N ARG A 161 -4.75 -34.91 -5.91
CA ARG A 161 -5.69 -36.05 -6.03
C ARG A 161 -5.63 -36.69 -7.42
N ASN A 162 -5.43 -35.90 -8.44
CA ASN A 162 -5.43 -36.35 -9.83
C ASN A 162 -4.01 -36.60 -10.40
N ASN A 163 -2.97 -36.57 -9.57
CA ASN A 163 -1.56 -36.77 -9.92
C ASN A 163 -0.96 -35.73 -10.91
N TYR A 164 -1.67 -34.66 -11.23
CA TYR A 164 -1.17 -33.61 -12.14
C TYR A 164 -0.01 -32.79 -11.56
N ALA A 165 0.09 -32.70 -10.23
CA ALA A 165 1.15 -31.95 -9.57
C ALA A 165 2.55 -32.43 -9.98
N LYS A 166 2.76 -33.76 -10.14
CA LYS A 166 4.04 -34.35 -10.56
C LYS A 166 4.40 -33.94 -12.00
N SER A 167 3.43 -33.98 -12.92
CA SER A 167 3.64 -33.64 -14.34
C SER A 167 3.96 -32.15 -14.50
N LEU A 168 3.29 -31.25 -13.74
CA LEU A 168 3.62 -29.82 -13.70
C LEU A 168 5.02 -29.55 -13.14
N VAL A 169 5.43 -30.25 -12.08
CA VAL A 169 6.79 -30.11 -11.49
C VAL A 169 7.85 -30.58 -12.48
N ASN A 170 7.63 -31.73 -13.16
CA ASN A 170 8.55 -32.24 -14.14
C ASN A 170 8.70 -31.32 -15.35
N TYR A 171 7.59 -30.77 -15.86
CA TYR A 171 7.62 -29.74 -16.90
C TYR A 171 8.44 -28.51 -16.46
N THR A 172 8.18 -27.99 -15.27
CA THR A 172 8.87 -26.79 -14.76
C THR A 172 10.39 -27.00 -14.59
N ARG A 173 10.82 -28.25 -14.34
CA ARG A 173 12.23 -28.63 -14.16
C ARG A 173 12.90 -29.08 -15.43
N ASP A 174 12.23 -29.00 -16.57
CA ASP A 174 12.71 -29.54 -17.85
C ASP A 174 13.11 -31.03 -17.76
N GLN A 175 12.34 -31.79 -16.97
CA GLN A 175 12.53 -33.25 -16.77
C GLN A 175 11.52 -34.01 -17.63
N ASN A 176 11.67 -35.33 -17.70
CA ASN A 176 10.74 -36.20 -18.43
C ASN A 176 9.32 -36.07 -17.82
N TYR A 177 8.38 -35.52 -18.57
CA TYR A 177 6.96 -35.36 -18.22
C TYR A 177 6.10 -35.95 -19.34
N ASP A 178 4.84 -36.29 -19.01
CA ASP A 178 3.89 -36.77 -19.99
C ASP A 178 3.05 -35.57 -20.49
N ASP A 179 3.19 -35.24 -21.76
CA ASP A 179 2.39 -34.20 -22.43
C ASP A 179 0.89 -34.49 -22.32
N GLN A 180 0.51 -35.76 -22.33
CA GLN A 180 -0.88 -36.17 -22.24
C GLN A 180 -1.52 -35.77 -20.91
N ASP A 181 -0.82 -35.92 -19.79
CA ASP A 181 -1.29 -35.50 -18.47
C ASP A 181 -1.63 -34.01 -18.45
N LEU A 182 -0.76 -33.18 -19.06
CA LEU A 182 -0.95 -31.71 -19.09
C LEU A 182 -2.09 -31.30 -20.04
N ILE A 183 -2.26 -32.03 -21.15
CA ILE A 183 -3.37 -31.82 -22.07
C ILE A 183 -4.71 -32.23 -21.44
N GLU A 184 -4.72 -33.34 -20.69
CA GLU A 184 -5.89 -33.77 -19.92
C GLU A 184 -6.25 -32.77 -18.84
N LEU A 185 -5.26 -32.24 -18.09
CA LEU A 185 -5.48 -31.18 -17.13
C LEU A 185 -6.09 -29.93 -17.80
N TYR A 186 -5.56 -29.51 -18.94
CA TYR A 186 -6.11 -28.37 -19.70
C TYR A 186 -7.58 -28.55 -20.04
N ASN A 187 -7.98 -29.75 -20.48
CA ASN A 187 -9.33 -30.06 -20.89
C ASN A 187 -10.28 -30.45 -19.74
N ASN A 188 -9.75 -30.55 -18.50
CA ASN A 188 -10.53 -31.01 -17.35
C ASN A 188 -11.57 -29.99 -16.90
N SER A 189 -12.84 -30.37 -16.92
CA SER A 189 -13.96 -29.50 -16.58
C SER A 189 -14.00 -29.05 -15.12
N GLU A 190 -13.59 -29.92 -14.18
CA GLU A 190 -13.49 -29.55 -12.75
C GLU A 190 -12.39 -28.51 -12.54
N TYR A 191 -11.23 -28.72 -13.17
CA TYR A 191 -10.14 -27.75 -13.10
C TYR A 191 -10.55 -26.40 -13.73
N LYS A 192 -11.22 -26.43 -14.87
CA LYS A 192 -11.75 -25.22 -15.52
C LYS A 192 -12.68 -24.42 -14.59
N ASN A 193 -13.57 -25.10 -13.85
CA ASN A 193 -14.44 -24.45 -12.86
C ASN A 193 -13.64 -23.84 -11.70
N ILE A 194 -12.56 -24.49 -11.23
CA ILE A 194 -11.67 -23.94 -10.19
C ILE A 194 -10.97 -22.68 -10.73
N ILE A 195 -10.48 -22.71 -11.97
CA ILE A 195 -9.82 -21.56 -12.60
C ILE A 195 -10.81 -20.42 -12.87
N ALA A 196 -12.07 -20.71 -13.16
CA ALA A 196 -13.12 -19.68 -13.25
C ALA A 196 -13.33 -18.96 -11.90
N LEU A 197 -13.29 -19.68 -10.77
CA LEU A 197 -13.30 -19.06 -9.44
C LEU A 197 -12.05 -18.20 -9.22
N LYS A 198 -10.87 -18.69 -9.65
CA LYS A 198 -9.64 -17.90 -9.61
C LYS A 198 -9.78 -16.60 -10.39
N TRP A 199 -10.35 -16.65 -11.60
CA TRP A 199 -10.58 -15.45 -12.40
C TRP A 199 -11.44 -14.42 -11.67
N LEU A 200 -12.54 -14.84 -11.04
CA LEU A 200 -13.40 -13.93 -10.27
C LEU A 200 -12.62 -13.20 -9.17
N ILE A 201 -11.87 -13.92 -8.36
CA ILE A 201 -11.07 -13.33 -7.26
C ILE A 201 -9.95 -12.45 -7.82
N GLN A 202 -9.21 -12.95 -8.81
CA GLN A 202 -8.06 -12.26 -9.39
C GLN A 202 -8.47 -10.98 -10.12
N ASN A 203 -9.63 -10.94 -10.77
CA ASN A 203 -10.14 -9.75 -11.44
C ASN A 203 -10.39 -8.61 -10.44
N TYR A 204 -10.99 -8.89 -9.29
CA TYR A 204 -11.13 -7.90 -8.23
C TYR A 204 -9.77 -7.49 -7.65
N TRP A 205 -8.90 -8.45 -7.39
CA TRP A 205 -7.57 -8.18 -6.84
C TRP A 205 -6.72 -7.28 -7.74
N VAL A 206 -6.67 -7.54 -9.05
CA VAL A 206 -5.95 -6.71 -10.03
C VAL A 206 -6.57 -5.31 -10.12
N ARG A 207 -7.88 -5.20 -10.01
CA ARG A 207 -8.57 -3.90 -9.94
C ARG A 207 -8.12 -3.09 -8.72
N GLU A 208 -8.09 -3.70 -7.53
CA GLU A 208 -7.66 -3.01 -6.30
C GLU A 208 -6.17 -2.62 -6.36
N GLN A 209 -5.30 -3.44 -6.95
CA GLN A 209 -3.91 -3.06 -7.20
C GLN A 209 -3.79 -1.80 -8.08
N ARG A 210 -4.62 -1.68 -9.12
CA ARG A 210 -4.66 -0.50 -9.99
C ARG A 210 -5.12 0.74 -9.22
N ILE A 211 -6.16 0.61 -8.41
CA ILE A 211 -6.67 1.70 -7.57
C ILE A 211 -5.58 2.17 -6.61
N ALA A 212 -4.96 1.25 -5.89
CA ALA A 212 -3.90 1.56 -4.93
C ALA A 212 -2.69 2.23 -5.60
N LEU A 213 -2.29 1.78 -6.79
CA LEU A 213 -1.21 2.40 -7.56
C LEU A 213 -1.54 3.86 -7.91
N THR A 214 -2.77 4.12 -8.41
CA THR A 214 -3.23 5.47 -8.74
C THR A 214 -3.29 6.38 -7.50
N GLU A 215 -3.80 5.87 -6.38
CA GLU A 215 -3.85 6.64 -5.13
C GLU A 215 -2.44 6.90 -4.56
N THR A 216 -1.51 5.95 -4.70
CA THR A 216 -0.10 6.14 -4.29
C THR A 216 0.55 7.26 -5.09
N GLU A 217 0.42 7.27 -6.42
CA GLU A 217 0.95 8.32 -7.30
C GLU A 217 0.38 9.71 -6.94
N LYS A 218 -0.92 9.77 -6.64
CA LYS A 218 -1.58 11.00 -6.20
C LYS A 218 -0.99 11.54 -4.89
N VAL A 219 -0.71 10.67 -3.91
CA VAL A 219 -0.14 11.08 -2.62
C VAL A 219 1.32 11.49 -2.78
N ILE A 220 2.11 10.83 -3.64
CA ILE A 220 3.48 11.23 -4.00
C ILE A 220 3.49 12.70 -4.49
N VAL A 221 2.63 13.06 -5.43
CA VAL A 221 2.52 14.44 -5.93
C VAL A 221 2.16 15.45 -4.83
N MET A 222 1.45 15.02 -3.78
CA MET A 222 1.13 15.90 -2.64
C MET A 222 2.32 16.09 -1.70
N THR A 223 3.18 15.08 -1.54
CA THR A 223 4.37 15.14 -0.69
C THR A 223 5.54 15.89 -1.37
N GLU A 224 5.67 15.83 -2.70
CA GLU A 224 6.69 16.55 -3.47
C GLU A 224 6.51 18.08 -3.47
N LYS A 225 5.30 18.58 -3.25
CA LYS A 225 4.99 20.03 -3.27
C LYS A 225 5.28 20.73 -1.95
N LYS A 226 5.85 20.05 -0.99
CA LYS A 226 6.13 20.56 0.35
C LYS A 226 7.61 20.59 0.65
#